data_381148ffefc327e22ca042738a0f8e4d
#
_entry.id   381148ffefc327e22ca042738a0f8e4d
#
_cell.length_a   1.000
_cell.length_b   1.000
_cell.length_c   1.000
_cell.angle_alpha   90.00
_cell.angle_beta   90.00
_cell.angle_gamma   90.00
#
_symmetry.space_group_name_H-M   'P 1'
#
loop_
_entity.id
_entity.type
_entity.pdbx_description
1 polymer ?
#
loop_
_entity_poly.entity_id
_entity_poly.type
_entity_poly.pdbx_seq_one_letter_code
_entity_poly.pdbx_strand_id
1 'polypeptide(L)'
;MRRAFLAGACALGGLALLVVRLRATYMVVRVRGGSMAPTLTDGDRLLSRRTHLGALRHGEVAVVRYPLPDGGKFLIKRVAALPGDPVPEDVRKAVDEDVVPAGRFVLLGDNTEVSFDSREHGFFHAGDLHAVTIRRLDARHAPLSASPRPSRDDSQWCRAE
;
A
#
# COMPACT_ATOMS: atom_id res chain seq x y z
N MET A 1 40.75 -10.32 31.01
CA MET A 1 40.32 -10.92 29.72
C MET A 1 38.86 -11.37 29.73
N ARG A 2 38.32 -12.06 30.73
CA ARG A 2 36.89 -12.51 30.75
C ARG A 2 35.85 -11.41 30.61
N ARG A 3 36.04 -10.21 31.17
CA ARG A 3 35.10 -9.09 31.09
C ARG A 3 35.00 -8.49 29.66
N ALA A 4 36.07 -8.47 28.91
CA ALA A 4 36.08 -8.01 27.53
C ALA A 4 35.36 -8.98 26.59
N PHE A 5 35.48 -10.30 26.82
CA PHE A 5 34.74 -11.32 26.05
C PHE A 5 33.23 -11.26 26.30
N LEU A 6 32.80 -11.04 27.55
CA LEU A 6 31.40 -10.91 27.92
C LEU A 6 30.76 -9.64 27.28
N ALA A 7 31.46 -8.51 27.29
CA ALA A 7 31.01 -7.28 26.68
C ALA A 7 30.85 -7.43 25.16
N GLY A 8 31.81 -8.10 24.50
CA GLY A 8 31.71 -8.38 23.06
C GLY A 8 30.54 -9.30 22.68
N ALA A 9 30.31 -10.36 23.49
CA ALA A 9 29.18 -11.27 23.27
C ALA A 9 27.82 -10.59 23.43
N CYS A 10 27.66 -9.71 24.43
CA CYS A 10 26.46 -8.91 24.63
C CYS A 10 26.21 -7.93 23.49
N ALA A 11 27.25 -7.28 22.97
CA ALA A 11 27.13 -6.35 21.84
C ALA A 11 26.70 -7.08 20.54
N LEU A 12 27.30 -8.23 20.27
CA LEU A 12 26.92 -9.06 19.12
C LEU A 12 25.48 -9.59 19.24
N GLY A 13 25.07 -10.03 20.41
CA GLY A 13 23.71 -10.47 20.69
C GLY A 13 22.69 -9.35 20.54
N GLY A 14 23.00 -8.16 21.03
CA GLY A 14 22.17 -6.96 20.86
C GLY A 14 22.01 -6.54 19.39
N LEU A 15 23.11 -6.55 18.65
CA LEU A 15 23.08 -6.24 17.21
C LEU A 15 22.26 -7.28 16.42
N ALA A 16 22.46 -8.56 16.71
CA ALA A 16 21.68 -9.63 16.07
C ALA A 16 20.18 -9.48 16.35
N LEU A 17 19.80 -9.20 17.60
CA LEU A 17 18.41 -8.97 17.96
C LEU A 17 17.82 -7.75 17.25
N LEU A 18 18.58 -6.65 17.15
CA LEU A 18 18.17 -5.45 16.42
C LEU A 18 17.91 -5.76 14.93
N VAL A 19 18.81 -6.49 14.28
CA VAL A 19 18.66 -6.88 12.87
C VAL A 19 17.42 -7.76 12.67
N VAL A 20 17.19 -8.72 13.57
CA VAL A 20 16.00 -9.58 13.54
C VAL A 20 14.72 -8.73 13.68
N ARG A 21 14.71 -7.79 14.64
CA ARG A 21 13.57 -6.86 14.84
C ARG A 21 13.31 -5.99 13.63
N LEU A 22 14.35 -5.42 13.03
CA LEU A 22 14.22 -4.60 11.83
C LEU A 22 13.65 -5.42 10.66
N ARG A 23 14.15 -6.63 10.43
CA ARG A 23 13.64 -7.54 9.38
C ARG A 23 12.22 -8.02 9.64
N ALA A 24 11.84 -8.19 10.91
CA ALA A 24 10.47 -8.54 11.27
C ALA A 24 9.49 -7.36 11.07
N THR A 25 9.96 -6.12 11.19
CA THR A 25 9.12 -4.92 11.10
C THR A 25 9.06 -4.33 9.70
N TYR A 26 10.17 -4.35 8.97
CA TYR A 26 10.29 -3.70 7.66
C TYR A 26 10.52 -4.71 6.53
N MET A 27 10.06 -4.35 5.35
CA MET A 27 10.28 -5.11 4.12
C MET A 27 10.49 -4.17 2.95
N VAL A 28 11.20 -4.65 1.93
CA VAL A 28 11.32 -3.96 0.65
C VAL A 28 10.46 -4.69 -0.36
N VAL A 29 9.56 -3.96 -1.01
CA VAL A 29 8.68 -4.48 -2.05
C VAL A 29 9.04 -3.82 -3.37
N ARG A 30 9.10 -4.61 -4.44
CA ARG A 30 9.27 -4.09 -5.80
C ARG A 30 7.92 -4.00 -6.48
N VAL A 31 7.64 -2.83 -7.05
CA VAL A 31 6.42 -2.59 -7.85
C VAL A 31 6.53 -3.35 -9.17
N ARG A 32 5.43 -4.00 -9.56
CA ARG A 32 5.27 -4.62 -10.87
C ARG A 32 3.95 -4.14 -11.48
N GLY A 33 4.02 -3.79 -12.77
CA GLY A 33 2.87 -3.29 -13.51
C GLY A 33 2.57 -1.81 -13.30
N GLY A 34 1.52 -1.33 -13.98
CA GLY A 34 1.17 0.08 -14.08
C GLY A 34 -0.03 0.54 -13.24
N SER A 35 -0.58 -0.33 -12.38
CA SER A 35 -1.84 -0.02 -11.65
C SER A 35 -1.76 1.13 -10.65
N MET A 36 -0.56 1.56 -10.31
CA MET A 36 -0.30 2.69 -9.40
C MET A 36 0.35 3.88 -10.13
N ALA A 37 0.39 3.86 -11.46
CA ALA A 37 0.88 5.00 -12.23
C ALA A 37 -0.12 6.18 -12.13
N PRO A 38 0.35 7.44 -12.16
CA PRO A 38 1.75 7.86 -12.27
C PRO A 38 2.51 7.87 -10.93
N THR A 39 1.85 7.60 -9.80
CA THR A 39 2.46 7.71 -8.45
C THR A 39 3.61 6.73 -8.27
N LEU A 40 3.41 5.48 -8.69
CA LEU A 40 4.42 4.43 -8.68
C LEU A 40 4.55 3.84 -10.08
N THR A 41 5.79 3.57 -10.47
CA THR A 41 6.12 2.98 -11.78
C THR A 41 6.70 1.58 -11.62
N ASP A 42 6.62 0.79 -12.69
CA ASP A 42 7.22 -0.54 -12.72
C ASP A 42 8.70 -0.47 -12.35
N GLY A 43 9.14 -1.38 -11.50
CA GLY A 43 10.52 -1.44 -11.02
C GLY A 43 10.81 -0.66 -9.75
N ASP A 44 9.96 0.27 -9.32
CA ASP A 44 10.15 1.05 -8.09
C ASP A 44 10.34 0.13 -6.87
N ARG A 45 11.22 0.55 -5.96
CA ARG A 45 11.47 -0.14 -4.70
C ARG A 45 10.88 0.66 -3.55
N LEU A 46 10.04 0.00 -2.76
CA LEU A 46 9.30 0.62 -1.66
C LEU A 46 9.78 0.05 -0.34
N LEU A 47 10.15 0.93 0.59
CA LEU A 47 10.31 0.56 1.99
C LEU A 47 8.91 0.54 2.62
N SER A 48 8.51 -0.62 3.10
CA SER A 48 7.20 -0.83 3.73
C SER A 48 7.35 -1.36 5.14
N ARG A 49 6.44 -0.98 6.03
CA ARG A 49 6.40 -1.42 7.43
C ARG A 49 5.17 -2.32 7.61
N ARG A 50 5.37 -3.47 8.23
CA ARG A 50 4.26 -4.35 8.62
C ARG A 50 3.29 -3.60 9.52
N THR A 51 1.99 -3.77 9.27
CA THR A 51 0.96 -3.02 9.95
C THR A 51 -0.31 -3.86 10.11
N HIS A 52 -1.26 -3.33 10.86
CA HIS A 52 -2.60 -3.88 11.05
C HIS A 52 -3.65 -2.82 10.69
N LEU A 53 -4.89 -3.24 10.45
CA LEU A 53 -5.95 -2.37 9.94
C LEU A 53 -6.19 -1.12 10.81
N GLY A 54 -6.16 -1.24 12.14
CA GLY A 54 -6.37 -0.12 13.06
C GLY A 54 -5.29 0.96 13.04
N ALA A 55 -4.14 0.70 12.38
CA ALA A 55 -3.08 1.69 12.19
C ALA A 55 -3.01 2.24 10.77
N LEU A 56 -3.87 1.76 9.87
CA LEU A 56 -3.93 2.19 8.47
C LEU A 56 -4.68 3.51 8.36
N ARG A 57 -4.27 4.36 7.42
CA ARG A 57 -4.87 5.68 7.18
C ARG A 57 -5.27 5.83 5.71
N HIS A 58 -6.24 6.70 5.46
CA HIS A 58 -6.64 7.09 4.12
C HIS A 58 -5.45 7.63 3.31
N GLY A 59 -5.43 7.29 2.02
CA GLY A 59 -4.40 7.73 1.09
C GLY A 59 -3.06 7.01 1.23
N GLU A 60 -2.84 6.20 2.26
CA GLU A 60 -1.63 5.38 2.38
C GLU A 60 -1.61 4.28 1.29
N VAL A 61 -0.41 3.92 0.87
CA VAL A 61 -0.21 2.82 -0.09
C VAL A 61 -0.01 1.53 0.69
N ALA A 62 -1.02 0.67 0.65
CA ALA A 62 -1.04 -0.62 1.33
C ALA A 62 -0.46 -1.72 0.44
N VAL A 63 0.19 -2.68 1.08
CA VAL A 63 0.62 -3.95 0.51
C VAL A 63 -0.27 -5.04 1.11
N VAL A 64 -1.07 -5.69 0.28
CA VAL A 64 -1.98 -6.77 0.70
C VAL A 64 -1.59 -8.07 0.06
N ARG A 65 -1.81 -9.17 0.78
CA ARG A 65 -1.62 -10.52 0.25
C ARG A 65 -2.79 -10.86 -0.67
N TYR A 66 -2.48 -11.21 -1.90
CA TYR A 66 -3.46 -11.63 -2.88
C TYR A 66 -2.80 -12.60 -3.86
N PRO A 67 -3.34 -13.78 -4.10
CA PRO A 67 -2.81 -14.71 -5.08
C PRO A 67 -3.07 -14.18 -6.49
N LEU A 68 -2.01 -13.77 -7.18
CA LEU A 68 -2.08 -13.26 -8.54
C LEU A 68 -1.89 -14.40 -9.56
N PRO A 69 -2.50 -14.32 -10.75
CA PRO A 69 -2.38 -15.35 -11.80
C PRO A 69 -0.94 -15.57 -12.27
N ASP A 70 -0.08 -14.56 -12.19
CA ASP A 70 1.35 -14.62 -12.54
C ASP A 70 2.24 -15.23 -11.44
N GLY A 71 1.63 -15.79 -10.38
CA GLY A 71 2.32 -16.32 -9.20
C GLY A 71 2.77 -15.27 -8.20
N GLY A 72 2.42 -14.00 -8.40
CA GLY A 72 2.60 -12.92 -7.44
C GLY A 72 1.78 -13.17 -6.17
N LYS A 73 2.26 -12.65 -5.05
CA LYS A 73 1.62 -12.86 -3.73
C LYS A 73 1.08 -11.59 -3.12
N PHE A 74 1.34 -10.43 -3.71
CA PHE A 74 1.00 -9.14 -3.14
C PHE A 74 0.45 -8.18 -4.20
N LEU A 75 -0.60 -7.46 -3.82
CA LEU A 75 -1.09 -6.27 -4.50
C LEU A 75 -0.60 -5.02 -3.76
N ILE A 76 -0.34 -3.96 -4.52
CA ILE A 76 -0.01 -2.63 -4.00
C ILE A 76 -1.09 -1.69 -4.48
N LYS A 77 -1.83 -1.08 -3.54
CA LYS A 77 -2.99 -0.22 -3.82
C LYS A 77 -3.09 0.89 -2.78
N ARG A 78 -3.83 1.94 -3.10
CA ARG A 78 -4.11 3.05 -2.19
C ARG A 78 -5.35 2.78 -1.35
N VAL A 79 -5.27 3.10 -0.06
CA VAL A 79 -6.39 3.03 0.87
C VAL A 79 -7.39 4.13 0.54
N ALA A 80 -8.58 3.74 0.09
CA ALA A 80 -9.66 4.64 -0.27
C ALA A 80 -10.71 4.79 0.84
N ALA A 81 -11.05 3.69 1.54
CA ALA A 81 -11.98 3.73 2.66
C ALA A 81 -11.61 2.69 3.72
N LEU A 82 -11.94 3.00 4.97
CA LEU A 82 -11.67 2.21 6.18
C LEU A 82 -12.98 1.81 6.86
N PRO A 83 -12.98 0.89 7.84
CA PRO A 83 -14.19 0.48 8.56
C PRO A 83 -14.95 1.69 9.10
N GLY A 84 -16.25 1.76 8.80
CA GLY A 84 -17.14 2.86 9.20
C GLY A 84 -17.23 4.01 8.21
N ASP A 85 -16.38 4.06 7.19
CA ASP A 85 -16.51 5.04 6.12
C ASP A 85 -17.64 4.69 5.14
N PRO A 86 -18.22 5.66 4.45
CA PRO A 86 -19.08 5.38 3.31
C PRO A 86 -18.30 4.67 2.20
N VAL A 87 -18.96 3.72 1.54
CA VAL A 87 -18.38 3.03 0.39
C VAL A 87 -18.26 4.00 -0.79
N PRO A 88 -17.07 4.12 -1.41
CA PRO A 88 -16.87 4.95 -2.60
C PRO A 88 -17.79 4.53 -3.75
N GLU A 89 -18.30 5.50 -4.51
CA GLU A 89 -19.27 5.29 -5.59
C GLU A 89 -18.80 4.26 -6.62
N ASP A 90 -17.52 4.31 -6.99
CA ASP A 90 -16.92 3.39 -7.97
C ASP A 90 -16.93 1.93 -7.49
N VAL A 91 -17.03 1.69 -6.18
CA VAL A 91 -16.99 0.35 -5.57
C VAL A 91 -18.39 -0.21 -5.33
N ARG A 92 -19.44 0.64 -5.31
CA ARG A 92 -20.85 0.25 -5.06
C ARG A 92 -21.38 -0.83 -6.01
N LYS A 93 -20.80 -0.99 -7.18
CA LYS A 93 -21.18 -2.05 -8.12
C LYS A 93 -20.66 -3.43 -7.70
N ALA A 94 -19.66 -3.47 -6.84
CA ALA A 94 -19.01 -4.71 -6.39
C ALA A 94 -19.44 -5.14 -4.97
N VAL A 95 -20.22 -4.29 -4.27
CA VAL A 95 -20.66 -4.54 -2.89
C VAL A 95 -22.09 -3.99 -2.68
N ASP A 96 -22.84 -4.61 -1.78
CA ASP A 96 -24.21 -4.19 -1.46
C ASP A 96 -24.28 -3.22 -0.27
N GLU A 97 -23.20 -3.10 0.49
CA GLU A 97 -23.14 -2.27 1.69
C GLU A 97 -22.91 -0.79 1.37
N ASP A 98 -23.56 0.11 2.09
CA ASP A 98 -23.33 1.57 2.00
C ASP A 98 -22.14 2.04 2.83
N VAL A 99 -21.75 1.25 3.84
CA VAL A 99 -20.68 1.56 4.79
C VAL A 99 -19.71 0.39 4.85
N VAL A 100 -18.42 0.68 4.88
CA VAL A 100 -17.37 -0.34 4.96
C VAL A 100 -17.49 -1.11 6.28
N PRO A 101 -17.70 -2.44 6.24
CA PRO A 101 -17.89 -3.25 7.43
C PRO A 101 -16.61 -3.33 8.30
N ALA A 102 -16.80 -3.66 9.58
CA ALA A 102 -15.68 -3.94 10.49
C ALA A 102 -14.77 -5.05 9.92
N GLY A 103 -13.45 -4.85 10.02
CA GLY A 103 -12.46 -5.79 9.51
C GLY A 103 -12.29 -5.80 7.98
N ARG A 104 -12.96 -4.91 7.27
CA ARG A 104 -12.88 -4.72 5.82
C ARG A 104 -12.30 -3.35 5.48
N PHE A 105 -11.79 -3.17 4.29
CA PHE A 105 -11.31 -1.88 3.77
C PHE A 105 -11.31 -1.88 2.24
N VAL A 106 -11.28 -0.68 1.68
CA VAL A 106 -11.32 -0.44 0.24
C VAL A 106 -9.95 0.00 -0.24
N LEU A 107 -9.49 -0.63 -1.30
CA LEU A 107 -8.24 -0.32 -1.97
C LEU A 107 -8.48 0.02 -3.44
N LEU A 108 -7.89 1.11 -3.91
CA LEU A 108 -7.96 1.54 -5.30
C LEU A 108 -6.56 1.72 -5.89
N GLY A 109 -6.41 1.38 -7.16
CA GLY A 109 -5.23 1.74 -7.92
C GLY A 109 -5.33 3.16 -8.45
N ASP A 110 -4.19 3.84 -8.52
CA ASP A 110 -4.13 5.21 -9.05
C ASP A 110 -4.37 5.26 -10.57
N ASN A 111 -4.11 4.16 -11.27
CA ASN A 111 -4.42 3.99 -12.70
C ASN A 111 -5.65 3.11 -12.87
N THR A 112 -6.79 3.74 -13.09
CA THR A 112 -8.10 3.06 -13.20
C THR A 112 -8.21 2.11 -14.38
N GLU A 113 -7.49 2.38 -15.48
CA GLU A 113 -7.63 1.63 -16.73
C GLU A 113 -7.06 0.21 -16.66
N VAL A 114 -6.04 0.00 -15.80
CA VAL A 114 -5.31 -1.28 -15.70
C VAL A 114 -5.24 -1.81 -14.26
N SER A 115 -6.08 -1.30 -13.37
CA SER A 115 -6.06 -1.68 -11.96
C SER A 115 -7.13 -2.72 -11.65
N PHE A 116 -6.71 -3.91 -11.24
CA PHE A 116 -7.56 -4.82 -10.49
C PHE A 116 -7.55 -4.41 -9.01
N ASP A 117 -8.72 -4.01 -8.48
CA ASP A 117 -8.86 -3.50 -7.11
C ASP A 117 -10.30 -3.65 -6.57
N SER A 118 -10.69 -2.84 -5.59
CA SER A 118 -12.02 -2.95 -4.95
C SER A 118 -13.19 -2.66 -5.90
N ARG A 119 -12.98 -2.03 -7.04
CA ARG A 119 -14.02 -1.83 -8.06
C ARG A 119 -14.50 -3.16 -8.68
N GLU A 120 -13.65 -4.18 -8.66
CA GLU A 120 -13.96 -5.52 -9.17
C GLU A 120 -14.02 -6.56 -8.06
N HIS A 121 -13.11 -6.44 -7.07
CA HIS A 121 -12.97 -7.42 -6.00
C HIS A 121 -13.94 -7.18 -4.82
N GLY A 122 -14.42 -5.94 -4.65
CA GLY A 122 -15.10 -5.54 -3.42
C GLY A 122 -14.12 -5.27 -2.27
N PHE A 123 -14.51 -5.63 -1.06
CA PHE A 123 -13.72 -5.37 0.13
C PHE A 123 -12.52 -6.31 0.29
N PHE A 124 -11.38 -5.76 0.69
CA PHE A 124 -10.26 -6.52 1.23
C PHE A 124 -10.44 -6.78 2.73
N HIS A 125 -9.87 -7.87 3.22
CA HIS A 125 -9.95 -8.27 4.63
C HIS A 125 -8.74 -7.79 5.42
N ALA A 126 -8.94 -7.48 6.70
CA ALA A 126 -7.86 -7.10 7.61
C ALA A 126 -6.71 -8.13 7.66
N GLY A 127 -7.04 -9.44 7.53
CA GLY A 127 -6.06 -10.52 7.50
C GLY A 127 -5.16 -10.53 6.27
N ASP A 128 -5.58 -9.88 5.18
CA ASP A 128 -4.79 -9.78 3.95
C ASP A 128 -3.81 -8.61 4.00
N LEU A 129 -4.03 -7.65 4.88
CA LEU A 129 -3.13 -6.52 5.07
C LEU A 129 -1.76 -6.99 5.55
N HIS A 130 -0.73 -6.69 4.80
CA HIS A 130 0.63 -7.13 5.12
C HIS A 130 1.54 -6.00 5.59
N ALA A 131 1.50 -4.86 4.90
CA ALA A 131 2.34 -3.71 5.21
C ALA A 131 1.75 -2.41 4.64
N VAL A 132 2.27 -1.28 5.12
CA VAL A 132 2.07 0.05 4.55
C VAL A 132 3.38 0.60 4.04
N THR A 133 3.36 1.25 2.89
CA THR A 133 4.54 1.87 2.29
C THR A 133 4.88 3.17 3.03
N ILE A 134 6.14 3.30 3.47
CA ILE A 134 6.64 4.48 4.15
C ILE A 134 7.25 5.46 3.15
N ARG A 135 8.07 4.93 2.22
CA ARG A 135 8.74 5.74 1.20
C ARG A 135 9.22 4.89 0.02
N ARG A 136 9.42 5.56 -1.11
CA ARG A 136 10.17 5.01 -2.24
C ARG A 136 11.67 5.08 -1.95
N LEU A 137 12.42 4.05 -2.31
CA LEU A 137 13.87 3.98 -2.14
C LEU A 137 14.63 4.53 -3.36
N ASP A 138 13.99 4.54 -4.53
CA ASP A 138 14.58 5.01 -5.78
C ASP A 138 14.28 6.51 -5.96
N ALA A 139 15.32 7.33 -6.04
CA ALA A 139 15.30 8.80 -5.87
C ALA A 139 14.70 9.60 -7.06
N ARG A 140 13.88 9.04 -7.93
CA ARG A 140 13.54 9.69 -9.21
C ARG A 140 12.16 10.36 -9.29
N HIS A 141 11.26 10.28 -8.30
CA HIS A 141 9.91 10.84 -8.39
C HIS A 141 9.35 11.39 -7.07
N ALA A 142 8.27 12.17 -7.15
CA ALA A 142 7.61 12.91 -6.06
C ALA A 142 7.19 12.09 -4.82
N PRO A 143 6.93 12.74 -3.66
CA PRO A 143 6.52 12.07 -2.42
C PRO A 143 5.17 11.36 -2.57
N LEU A 144 5.04 10.18 -1.93
CA LEU A 144 3.88 9.30 -1.98
C LEU A 144 2.58 9.90 -1.43
N SER A 145 2.66 11.01 -0.70
CA SER A 145 1.52 11.69 -0.07
C SER A 145 0.76 12.66 -0.99
N ALA A 146 1.24 12.89 -2.20
CA ALA A 146 0.53 13.72 -3.17
C ALA A 146 -0.56 12.87 -3.84
N SER A 147 -1.77 12.88 -3.27
CA SER A 147 -2.97 12.53 -4.02
C SER A 147 -3.02 13.42 -5.27
N PRO A 148 -3.24 12.90 -6.48
CA PRO A 148 -3.50 13.75 -7.64
C PRO A 148 -4.70 14.62 -7.29
N ARG A 149 -4.50 15.93 -7.20
CA ARG A 149 -5.65 16.85 -7.17
C ARG A 149 -6.35 16.70 -8.52
N PRO A 150 -7.67 16.51 -8.55
CA PRO A 150 -8.38 16.57 -9.81
C PRO A 150 -8.05 17.92 -10.45
N SER A 151 -7.52 17.89 -11.65
CA SER A 151 -7.23 19.08 -12.43
C SER A 151 -8.55 19.80 -12.69
N ARG A 152 -8.66 21.01 -12.17
CA ARG A 152 -9.81 21.91 -12.35
C ARG A 152 -9.76 22.56 -13.72
N ASP A 153 -9.64 21.79 -14.78
CA ASP A 153 -9.62 22.38 -16.13
C ASP A 153 -10.01 21.40 -17.25
N ASP A 154 -11.16 20.74 -17.10
CA ASP A 154 -11.80 20.00 -18.20
C ASP A 154 -13.10 20.69 -18.72
N SER A 155 -13.17 22.03 -18.65
CA SER A 155 -14.30 22.78 -19.20
C SER A 155 -14.06 23.39 -20.59
N GLN A 156 -13.17 22.84 -21.42
CA GLN A 156 -12.87 23.43 -22.75
C GLN A 156 -12.83 22.44 -23.94
N TRP A 157 -13.69 21.44 -23.97
CA TRP A 157 -13.88 20.68 -25.23
C TRP A 157 -15.36 20.46 -25.55
N CYS A 158 -16.10 21.57 -25.71
CA CYS A 158 -17.35 21.59 -26.41
C CYS A 158 -17.45 22.90 -27.19
N ARG A 159 -16.83 22.95 -28.35
CA ARG A 159 -17.27 23.78 -29.49
C ARG A 159 -16.52 23.38 -30.75
N ALA A 160 -17.28 23.12 -31.69
CA ALA A 160 -17.42 23.57 -33.09
C ALA A 160 -17.38 22.39 -34.04
N GLU A 161 -18.18 22.41 -34.82
CA GLU A 161 -18.93 22.72 -36.05
C GLU A 161 -18.98 21.47 -36.92
#